data_3766fde6d0a499a22f3f19ed1e48c1bc
#
_entry.id   3766fde6d0a499a22f3f19ed1e48c1bc
#
_cell.length_a   1.000
_cell.length_b   1.000
_cell.length_c   1.000
_cell.angle_alpha   90.00
_cell.angle_beta   90.00
_cell.angle_gamma   90.00
#
_symmetry.space_group_name_H-M   'P 1'
#
loop_
_entity.id
_entity.type
_entity.pdbx_description
1 polymer ?
#
loop_
_entity_poly.entity_id
_entity_poly.type
_entity_poly.pdbx_seq_one_letter_code
_entity_poly.pdbx_strand_id
1 'polypeptide(L)'
;MAFSDYKNISQTQREFGIAYREERFLFAAPVLPPQSFLADLEFNLANMDIFTSKASRTELVISPLLREAYKRFYERYAFWIQKPLNYSEKLSGIPDYLIATKSALGKTVLETPLVVVVEAKKNDFEQGWGQCLAELIAAQKLNDNPSLPVFGIVTDGELWKFGKLIGAEFVLETTGYTLTDLPELFGVLLHILETAD
;
A
#
# COMPACT_ATOMS: atom_id res chain seq x y z
N MET A 1 -4.07 9.77 -19.41
CA MET A 1 -2.81 9.40 -18.72
C MET A 1 -3.14 8.35 -17.68
N ALA A 2 -2.34 7.31 -17.59
CA ALA A 2 -2.51 6.28 -16.54
C ALA A 2 -1.64 6.64 -15.33
N PHE A 3 -1.89 6.01 -14.18
CA PHE A 3 -1.02 6.17 -13.00
C PHE A 3 0.47 5.93 -13.31
N SER A 4 0.77 4.97 -14.18
CA SER A 4 2.14 4.65 -14.61
C SER A 4 2.86 5.75 -15.39
N ASP A 5 2.16 6.80 -15.82
CA ASP A 5 2.79 7.95 -16.50
C ASP A 5 3.49 8.89 -15.54
N TYR A 6 3.12 8.86 -14.26
CA TYR A 6 3.77 9.64 -13.21
C TYR A 6 5.08 8.98 -12.78
N LYS A 7 6.21 9.63 -13.06
CA LYS A 7 7.55 9.07 -12.86
C LYS A 7 8.19 9.44 -11.53
N ASN A 8 7.66 10.45 -10.86
CA ASN A 8 8.13 10.89 -9.53
C ASN A 8 7.06 11.71 -8.81
N ILE A 9 7.27 11.90 -7.51
CA ILE A 9 6.38 12.68 -6.64
C ILE A 9 6.18 14.10 -7.17
N SER A 10 7.25 14.77 -7.61
CA SER A 10 7.20 16.19 -8.00
C SER A 10 6.31 16.43 -9.24
N GLN A 11 6.26 15.47 -10.16
CA GLN A 11 5.35 15.53 -11.31
C GLN A 11 3.89 15.47 -10.85
N THR A 12 3.56 14.53 -9.98
CA THR A 12 2.21 14.36 -9.42
C THR A 12 1.80 15.56 -8.57
N GLN A 13 2.72 16.08 -7.74
CA GLN A 13 2.50 17.28 -6.94
C GLN A 13 2.11 18.49 -7.79
N ARG A 14 2.88 18.77 -8.85
CA ARG A 14 2.62 19.91 -9.74
C ARG A 14 1.30 19.78 -10.47
N GLU A 15 0.95 18.57 -10.90
CA GLU A 15 -0.27 18.32 -11.64
C GLU A 15 -1.52 18.52 -10.76
N PHE A 16 -1.46 18.12 -9.48
CA PHE A 16 -2.63 18.10 -8.60
C PHE A 16 -2.58 19.10 -7.43
N GLY A 17 -1.53 19.90 -7.33
CA GLY A 17 -1.39 20.91 -6.26
C GLY A 17 -1.20 20.30 -4.87
N ILE A 18 -0.46 19.20 -4.76
CA ILE A 18 -0.24 18.49 -3.50
C ILE A 18 1.03 19.03 -2.81
N ALA A 19 0.90 19.45 -1.55
CA ALA A 19 2.05 19.77 -0.71
C ALA A 19 2.78 18.48 -0.28
N TYR A 20 4.07 18.60 0.00
CA TYR A 20 4.91 17.47 0.44
C TYR A 20 5.55 17.77 1.78
N ARG A 21 5.54 16.77 2.66
CA ARG A 21 6.20 16.83 3.96
C ARG A 21 6.77 15.45 4.31
N GLU A 22 7.86 15.45 5.05
CA GLU A 22 8.42 14.24 5.67
C GLU A 22 8.21 14.31 7.18
N GLU A 23 7.71 13.23 7.76
CA GLU A 23 7.45 13.14 9.19
C GLU A 23 7.42 11.69 9.64
N ARG A 24 7.91 11.42 10.84
CA ARG A 24 7.66 10.14 11.48
C ARG A 24 6.25 10.16 12.06
N PHE A 25 5.35 9.36 11.51
CA PHE A 25 3.95 9.27 11.96
C PHE A 25 3.49 7.85 12.29
N LEU A 26 4.29 6.82 11.99
CA LEU A 26 4.00 5.44 12.32
C LEU A 26 4.72 5.03 13.60
N PHE A 27 3.94 4.85 14.67
CA PHE A 27 4.41 4.41 15.98
C PHE A 27 3.66 3.14 16.36
N ALA A 28 4.14 1.99 15.93
CA ALA A 28 3.54 0.70 16.18
C ALA A 28 4.43 -0.17 17.06
N ALA A 29 3.83 -0.97 17.93
CA ALA A 29 4.55 -2.01 18.64
C ALA A 29 4.87 -3.17 17.67
N PRO A 30 6.04 -3.81 17.80
CA PRO A 30 6.36 -5.01 17.05
C PRO A 30 5.34 -6.13 17.31
N VAL A 31 4.89 -6.81 16.27
CA VAL A 31 3.98 -7.95 16.36
C VAL A 31 4.52 -9.11 15.55
N LEU A 32 4.64 -10.28 16.15
CA LEU A 32 5.04 -11.48 15.43
C LEU A 32 3.90 -11.96 14.52
N PRO A 33 4.15 -12.22 13.24
CA PRO A 33 3.22 -12.94 12.40
C PRO A 33 2.97 -14.38 12.93
N PRO A 34 1.87 -15.02 12.51
CA PRO A 34 1.61 -16.43 12.87
C PRO A 34 2.74 -17.36 12.44
N GLN A 35 2.97 -18.40 13.24
CA GLN A 35 4.05 -19.38 13.00
C GLN A 35 3.94 -20.07 11.64
N SER A 36 2.72 -20.32 11.14
CA SER A 36 2.53 -20.88 9.80
C SER A 36 3.04 -19.98 8.69
N PHE A 37 2.80 -18.68 8.81
CA PHE A 37 3.33 -17.70 7.85
C PHE A 37 4.86 -17.62 7.92
N LEU A 38 5.43 -17.62 9.12
CA LEU A 38 6.90 -17.60 9.31
C LEU A 38 7.56 -18.82 8.66
N ALA A 39 7.00 -20.01 8.85
CA ALA A 39 7.51 -21.25 8.24
C ALA A 39 7.46 -21.22 6.70
N ASP A 40 6.36 -20.72 6.12
CA ASP A 40 6.23 -20.56 4.68
C ASP A 40 7.23 -19.54 4.12
N LEU A 41 7.40 -18.41 4.81
CA LEU A 41 8.36 -17.40 4.40
C LEU A 41 9.81 -17.91 4.48
N GLU A 42 10.19 -18.58 5.56
CA GLU A 42 11.51 -19.21 5.71
C GLU A 42 11.77 -20.24 4.60
N PHE A 43 10.78 -21.07 4.31
CA PHE A 43 10.87 -22.03 3.22
C PHE A 43 11.12 -21.33 1.87
N ASN A 44 10.36 -20.27 1.57
CA ASN A 44 10.51 -19.52 0.33
C ASN A 44 11.90 -18.86 0.24
N LEU A 45 12.36 -18.21 1.30
CA LEU A 45 13.67 -17.55 1.37
C LEU A 45 14.84 -18.55 1.18
N ALA A 46 14.70 -19.76 1.72
CA ALA A 46 15.73 -20.78 1.65
C ALA A 46 15.80 -21.51 0.30
N ASN A 47 14.70 -21.63 -0.42
CA ASN A 47 14.59 -22.54 -1.56
C ASN A 47 14.25 -21.87 -2.90
N MET A 48 13.90 -20.57 -2.93
CA MET A 48 13.42 -19.88 -4.12
C MET A 48 14.18 -18.58 -4.36
N ASP A 49 14.42 -18.24 -5.63
CA ASP A 49 14.99 -16.93 -6.01
C ASP A 49 13.91 -15.85 -6.01
N ILE A 50 13.58 -15.37 -4.81
CA ILE A 50 12.47 -14.45 -4.57
C ILE A 50 12.70 -13.09 -5.24
N PHE A 51 13.93 -12.58 -5.16
CA PHE A 51 14.22 -11.19 -5.55
C PHE A 51 14.59 -11.02 -7.03
N THR A 52 14.45 -12.05 -7.82
CA THR A 52 14.79 -12.05 -9.25
C THR A 52 13.83 -11.18 -10.09
N SER A 53 12.54 -11.16 -9.75
CA SER A 53 11.51 -10.44 -10.52
C SER A 53 10.46 -9.76 -9.63
N LYS A 54 9.69 -8.82 -10.21
CA LYS A 54 8.51 -8.26 -9.55
C LYS A 54 7.52 -9.38 -9.17
N ALA A 55 7.26 -10.29 -10.09
CA ALA A 55 6.29 -11.38 -9.88
C ALA A 55 6.69 -12.27 -8.70
N SER A 56 7.95 -12.71 -8.62
CA SER A 56 8.43 -13.52 -7.48
C SER A 56 8.27 -12.79 -6.15
N ARG A 57 8.65 -11.51 -6.09
CA ARG A 57 8.51 -10.66 -4.89
C ARG A 57 7.05 -10.54 -4.46
N THR A 58 6.15 -10.29 -5.42
CA THR A 58 4.71 -10.13 -5.13
C THR A 58 4.08 -11.42 -4.65
N GLU A 59 4.36 -12.54 -5.30
CA GLU A 59 3.73 -13.83 -4.98
C GLU A 59 4.26 -14.43 -3.67
N LEU A 60 5.57 -14.31 -3.41
CA LEU A 60 6.22 -15.05 -2.34
C LEU A 60 6.42 -14.25 -1.05
N VAL A 61 6.36 -12.92 -1.11
CA VAL A 61 6.57 -12.04 0.06
C VAL A 61 5.46 -11.02 0.22
N ILE A 62 5.22 -10.15 -0.78
CA ILE A 62 4.37 -8.97 -0.61
C ILE A 62 2.92 -9.37 -0.39
N SER A 63 2.33 -10.14 -1.31
CA SER A 63 0.95 -10.59 -1.21
C SER A 63 0.70 -11.45 0.04
N PRO A 64 1.55 -12.45 0.38
CA PRO A 64 1.38 -13.21 1.60
C PRO A 64 1.39 -12.36 2.87
N LEU A 65 2.32 -11.39 2.99
CA LEU A 65 2.42 -10.54 4.18
C LEU A 65 1.22 -9.59 4.31
N LEU A 66 0.82 -8.94 3.22
CA LEU A 66 -0.37 -8.08 3.20
C LEU A 66 -1.63 -8.87 3.54
N ARG A 67 -1.78 -10.07 2.98
CA ARG A 67 -2.91 -10.96 3.27
C ARG A 67 -2.93 -11.41 4.72
N GLU A 68 -1.76 -11.67 5.31
CA GLU A 68 -1.68 -12.06 6.72
C GLU A 68 -2.12 -10.91 7.65
N ALA A 69 -1.72 -9.67 7.37
CA ALA A 69 -2.22 -8.51 8.07
C ALA A 69 -3.73 -8.32 7.87
N TYR A 70 -4.21 -8.42 6.62
CA TYR A 70 -5.62 -8.30 6.29
C TYR A 70 -6.51 -9.31 7.03
N LYS A 71 -6.06 -10.53 7.27
CA LYS A 71 -6.83 -11.57 7.98
C LYS A 71 -7.33 -11.12 9.36
N ARG A 72 -6.65 -10.18 10.02
CA ARG A 72 -7.11 -9.64 11.31
C ARG A 72 -8.24 -8.62 11.19
N PHE A 73 -8.49 -8.11 9.98
CA PHE A 73 -9.45 -7.05 9.71
C PHE A 73 -10.48 -7.43 8.63
N TYR A 74 -10.59 -8.72 8.28
CA TYR A 74 -11.44 -9.19 7.17
C TYR A 74 -12.94 -8.93 7.36
N GLU A 75 -13.38 -8.67 8.59
CA GLU A 75 -14.77 -8.29 8.85
C GLU A 75 -15.06 -6.84 8.49
N ARG A 76 -14.05 -5.97 8.59
CA ARG A 76 -14.13 -4.53 8.33
C ARG A 76 -13.75 -4.16 6.91
N TYR A 77 -12.74 -4.82 6.35
CA TYR A 77 -12.16 -4.49 5.06
C TYR A 77 -12.28 -5.60 4.03
N ALA A 78 -12.10 -5.22 2.77
CA ALA A 78 -11.89 -6.09 1.61
C ALA A 78 -10.49 -5.86 1.03
N PHE A 79 -9.80 -6.93 0.68
CA PHE A 79 -8.48 -6.90 0.05
C PHE A 79 -8.61 -7.21 -1.44
N TRP A 80 -8.09 -6.32 -2.26
CA TRP A 80 -8.19 -6.40 -3.70
C TRP A 80 -6.81 -6.50 -4.34
N ILE A 81 -6.67 -7.39 -5.30
CA ILE A 81 -5.46 -7.59 -6.10
C ILE A 81 -5.75 -7.10 -7.51
N GLN A 82 -4.94 -6.17 -8.01
CA GLN A 82 -5.04 -5.59 -9.36
C GLN A 82 -6.47 -5.16 -9.73
N LYS A 83 -7.12 -4.46 -8.81
CA LYS A 83 -8.46 -3.91 -9.05
C LYS A 83 -8.34 -2.55 -9.74
N PRO A 84 -8.95 -2.36 -10.92
CA PRO A 84 -8.93 -1.07 -11.60
C PRO A 84 -9.54 0.05 -10.77
N LEU A 85 -8.87 1.19 -10.71
CA LEU A 85 -9.39 2.46 -10.20
C LEU A 85 -9.53 3.44 -11.35
N ASN A 86 -10.72 4.02 -11.51
CA ASN A 86 -11.03 4.97 -12.56
C ASN A 86 -11.80 6.16 -11.97
N TYR A 87 -11.11 7.25 -11.70
CA TYR A 87 -11.73 8.50 -11.29
C TYR A 87 -11.87 9.48 -12.48
N SER A 88 -10.81 9.63 -13.26
CA SER A 88 -10.77 10.51 -14.42
C SER A 88 -9.77 9.98 -15.45
N GLU A 89 -9.71 10.59 -16.63
CA GLU A 89 -8.72 10.23 -17.66
C GLU A 89 -7.27 10.28 -17.17
N LYS A 90 -6.95 11.21 -16.23
CA LYS A 90 -5.61 11.36 -15.66
C LYS A 90 -5.38 10.50 -14.41
N LEU A 91 -6.45 10.09 -13.74
CA LEU A 91 -6.44 9.32 -12.52
C LEU A 91 -7.15 7.99 -12.76
N SER A 92 -6.52 7.14 -13.55
CA SER A 92 -7.01 5.80 -13.89
C SER A 92 -5.85 4.81 -14.02
N GLY A 93 -6.09 3.56 -13.67
CA GLY A 93 -5.11 2.50 -13.77
C GLY A 93 -5.41 1.34 -12.83
N ILE A 94 -4.40 0.51 -12.60
CA ILE A 94 -4.55 -0.73 -11.83
C ILE A 94 -3.44 -0.76 -10.78
N PRO A 95 -3.72 -0.35 -9.52
CA PRO A 95 -2.82 -0.57 -8.40
C PRO A 95 -2.53 -2.06 -8.18
N ASP A 96 -1.36 -2.40 -7.67
CA ASP A 96 -1.04 -3.79 -7.38
C ASP A 96 -1.98 -4.37 -6.30
N TYR A 97 -2.21 -3.60 -5.22
CA TYR A 97 -3.18 -3.98 -4.18
C TYR A 97 -3.94 -2.78 -3.64
N LEU A 98 -5.18 -3.04 -3.22
CA LEU A 98 -6.05 -2.09 -2.54
C LEU A 98 -6.67 -2.72 -1.30
N ILE A 99 -6.83 -1.92 -0.24
CA ILE A 99 -7.68 -2.26 0.88
C ILE A 99 -8.76 -1.19 0.97
N ALA A 100 -10.00 -1.63 1.06
CA ALA A 100 -11.19 -0.80 1.07
C ALA A 100 -12.17 -1.30 2.12
N THR A 101 -13.14 -0.48 2.47
CA THR A 101 -14.26 -0.93 3.30
C THR A 101 -14.95 -2.13 2.67
N LYS A 102 -15.37 -3.08 3.50
CA LYS A 102 -16.08 -4.27 3.05
C LYS A 102 -17.52 -3.92 2.68
N SER A 103 -17.91 -4.25 1.45
CA SER A 103 -19.27 -4.00 1.00
C SER A 103 -20.30 -4.95 1.64
N ALA A 104 -21.43 -4.42 2.06
CA ALA A 104 -22.59 -5.21 2.46
C ALA A 104 -23.17 -6.03 1.31
N LEU A 105 -22.88 -5.66 0.05
CA LEU A 105 -23.31 -6.38 -1.16
C LEU A 105 -22.41 -7.58 -1.49
N GLY A 106 -21.34 -7.78 -0.72
CA GLY A 106 -20.45 -8.95 -0.87
C GLY A 106 -19.13 -8.66 -1.54
N LYS A 107 -18.32 -9.70 -1.70
CA LYS A 107 -16.89 -9.64 -2.08
C LYS A 107 -16.60 -9.20 -3.52
N THR A 108 -17.58 -8.99 -4.35
CA THR A 108 -17.41 -8.59 -5.75
C THR A 108 -17.53 -7.07 -5.95
N VAL A 109 -18.02 -6.35 -4.95
CA VAL A 109 -18.25 -4.91 -4.98
C VAL A 109 -17.11 -4.19 -4.28
N LEU A 110 -16.43 -3.29 -5.00
CA LEU A 110 -15.46 -2.36 -4.41
C LEU A 110 -16.24 -1.23 -3.73
N GLU A 111 -16.11 -1.13 -2.43
CA GLU A 111 -16.78 -0.13 -1.59
C GLU A 111 -15.81 0.99 -1.20
N THR A 112 -16.33 2.12 -0.79
CA THR A 112 -15.57 3.22 -0.19
C THR A 112 -15.84 3.31 1.32
N PRO A 113 -14.89 3.84 2.10
CA PRO A 113 -13.62 4.39 1.68
C PRO A 113 -12.57 3.36 1.27
N LEU A 114 -11.72 3.77 0.32
CA LEU A 114 -10.45 3.13 0.02
C LEU A 114 -9.44 3.64 1.05
N VAL A 115 -8.80 2.74 1.77
CA VAL A 115 -7.96 3.10 2.93
C VAL A 115 -6.47 2.89 2.69
N VAL A 116 -6.08 1.88 1.91
CA VAL A 116 -4.68 1.60 1.58
C VAL A 116 -4.51 1.28 0.11
N VAL A 117 -3.48 1.86 -0.49
CA VAL A 117 -3.00 1.56 -1.84
C VAL A 117 -1.57 1.04 -1.75
N VAL A 118 -1.27 -0.04 -2.45
CA VAL A 118 0.07 -0.63 -2.46
C VAL A 118 0.60 -0.74 -3.88
N GLU A 119 1.80 -0.22 -4.10
CA GLU A 119 2.54 -0.30 -5.35
C GLU A 119 3.82 -1.10 -5.14
N ALA A 120 3.93 -2.23 -5.83
CA ALA A 120 5.11 -3.08 -5.82
C ALA A 120 6.08 -2.69 -6.94
N LYS A 121 7.36 -2.53 -6.62
CA LYS A 121 8.42 -2.21 -7.59
C LYS A 121 9.60 -3.15 -7.44
N LYS A 122 10.40 -3.25 -8.46
CA LYS A 122 11.61 -4.08 -8.39
C LYS A 122 12.81 -3.27 -7.88
N ASN A 123 12.94 -2.02 -7.89
CA ASN A 123 14.05 -1.17 -7.36
C ASN A 123 13.82 0.31 -7.65
N ASP A 124 12.67 0.70 -8.19
CA ASP A 124 12.38 2.07 -8.59
C ASP A 124 11.34 2.69 -7.64
N PHE A 125 11.81 3.09 -6.47
CA PHE A 125 10.97 3.77 -5.47
C PHE A 125 10.54 5.17 -5.92
N GLU A 126 11.33 5.85 -6.74
CA GLU A 126 10.98 7.18 -7.24
C GLU A 126 9.73 7.11 -8.13
N GLN A 127 9.75 6.23 -9.13
CA GLN A 127 8.58 5.97 -9.97
C GLN A 127 7.43 5.36 -9.16
N GLY A 128 7.74 4.46 -8.23
CA GLY A 128 6.75 3.87 -7.33
C GLY A 128 5.96 4.93 -6.59
N TRP A 129 6.60 5.92 -6.02
CA TRP A 129 5.93 7.01 -5.32
C TRP A 129 5.18 7.97 -6.23
N GLY A 130 5.70 8.26 -7.43
CA GLY A 130 4.98 9.07 -8.42
C GLY A 130 3.63 8.45 -8.77
N GLN A 131 3.65 7.15 -9.05
CA GLN A 131 2.46 6.36 -9.36
C GLN A 131 1.54 6.21 -8.14
N CYS A 132 2.08 5.79 -7.00
CA CYS A 132 1.31 5.60 -5.76
C CYS A 132 0.59 6.89 -5.33
N LEU A 133 1.26 8.06 -5.41
CA LEU A 133 0.61 9.34 -5.08
C LEU A 133 -0.58 9.64 -6.01
N ALA A 134 -0.48 9.36 -7.31
CA ALA A 134 -1.61 9.52 -8.22
C ALA A 134 -2.77 8.57 -7.87
N GLU A 135 -2.47 7.35 -7.44
CA GLU A 135 -3.44 6.38 -6.94
C GLU A 135 -4.10 6.82 -5.64
N LEU A 136 -3.33 7.40 -4.70
CA LEU A 136 -3.85 7.98 -3.47
C LEU A 136 -4.82 9.14 -3.74
N ILE A 137 -4.49 10.00 -4.71
CA ILE A 137 -5.36 11.11 -5.12
C ILE A 137 -6.66 10.56 -5.71
N ALA A 138 -6.58 9.53 -6.56
CA ALA A 138 -7.77 8.88 -7.11
C ALA A 138 -8.65 8.27 -6.00
N ALA A 139 -8.03 7.56 -5.06
CA ALA A 139 -8.72 6.95 -3.93
C ALA A 139 -9.40 8.00 -3.05
N GLN A 140 -8.71 9.09 -2.69
CA GLN A 140 -9.28 10.18 -1.91
C GLN A 140 -10.46 10.86 -2.63
N LYS A 141 -10.37 11.05 -3.95
CA LYS A 141 -11.46 11.59 -4.76
C LYS A 141 -12.68 10.66 -4.81
N LEU A 142 -12.45 9.36 -4.89
CA LEU A 142 -13.52 8.34 -4.85
C LEU A 142 -14.16 8.26 -3.46
N ASN A 143 -13.39 8.46 -2.40
CA ASN A 143 -13.89 8.51 -1.03
C ASN A 143 -14.79 9.72 -0.75
N ASP A 144 -14.68 10.76 -1.57
CA ASP A 144 -15.39 12.06 -1.40
C ASP A 144 -15.23 12.68 0.01
N ASN A 145 -14.13 12.36 0.67
CA ASN A 145 -13.78 12.86 2.00
C ASN A 145 -12.28 13.14 2.10
N PRO A 146 -11.84 14.39 1.84
CA PRO A 146 -10.43 14.72 1.90
C PRO A 146 -9.82 14.70 3.31
N SER A 147 -10.65 14.71 4.35
CA SER A 147 -10.17 14.66 5.74
C SER A 147 -9.83 13.24 6.18
N LEU A 148 -10.30 12.23 5.46
CA LEU A 148 -9.94 10.83 5.70
C LEU A 148 -8.58 10.54 5.06
N PRO A 149 -7.57 10.09 5.83
CA PRO A 149 -6.28 9.74 5.25
C PRO A 149 -6.40 8.51 4.36
N VAL A 150 -5.70 8.52 3.23
CA VAL A 150 -5.47 7.32 2.43
C VAL A 150 -3.99 6.97 2.54
N PHE A 151 -3.67 5.77 2.99
CA PHE A 151 -2.30 5.32 3.16
C PHE A 151 -1.74 4.73 1.88
N GLY A 152 -0.48 5.05 1.59
CA GLY A 152 0.29 4.50 0.47
C GLY A 152 1.42 3.62 0.98
N ILE A 153 1.66 2.53 0.30
CA ILE A 153 2.80 1.64 0.52
C ILE A 153 3.53 1.46 -0.79
N VAL A 154 4.83 1.72 -0.80
CA VAL A 154 5.72 1.37 -1.92
C VAL A 154 6.76 0.40 -1.41
N THR A 155 6.88 -0.74 -2.08
CA THR A 155 7.76 -1.82 -1.62
C THR A 155 8.37 -2.61 -2.78
N ASP A 156 9.56 -3.16 -2.55
CA ASP A 156 10.19 -4.17 -3.40
C ASP A 156 10.21 -5.56 -2.73
N GLY A 157 9.52 -5.70 -1.61
CA GLY A 157 9.46 -6.92 -0.80
C GLY A 157 10.52 -6.98 0.30
N GLU A 158 11.69 -6.36 0.12
CA GLU A 158 12.73 -6.23 1.17
C GLU A 158 12.55 -4.95 1.97
N LEU A 159 12.41 -3.81 1.27
CA LEU A 159 12.18 -2.50 1.86
C LEU A 159 10.74 -2.06 1.65
N TRP A 160 10.13 -1.57 2.71
CA TRP A 160 8.77 -1.06 2.75
C TRP A 160 8.78 0.39 3.19
N LYS A 161 8.23 1.26 2.37
CA LYS A 161 8.06 2.67 2.64
C LYS A 161 6.60 3.04 2.68
N PHE A 162 6.26 3.96 3.57
CA PHE A 162 4.90 4.35 3.86
C PHE A 162 4.69 5.83 3.66
N GLY A 163 3.49 6.21 3.28
CA GLY A 163 3.06 7.59 3.19
C GLY A 163 1.55 7.69 3.36
N LYS A 164 1.04 8.89 3.53
CA LYS A 164 -0.39 9.15 3.58
C LYS A 164 -0.75 10.43 2.85
N LEU A 165 -1.88 10.44 2.20
CA LEU A 165 -2.49 11.64 1.65
C LEU A 165 -3.67 12.03 2.54
N ILE A 166 -3.67 13.28 3.01
CA ILE A 166 -4.77 13.88 3.74
C ILE A 166 -4.98 15.32 3.25
N GLY A 167 -6.20 15.65 2.84
CA GLY A 167 -6.46 16.93 2.18
C GLY A 167 -5.59 17.11 0.93
N ALA A 168 -4.86 18.20 0.87
CA ALA A 168 -3.91 18.50 -0.20
C ALA A 168 -2.44 18.29 0.24
N GLU A 169 -2.18 17.46 1.25
CA GLU A 169 -0.84 17.21 1.77
C GLU A 169 -0.50 15.72 1.72
N PHE A 170 0.62 15.41 1.07
CA PHE A 170 1.25 14.09 1.11
C PHE A 170 2.36 14.08 2.15
N VAL A 171 2.26 13.18 3.11
CA VAL A 171 3.21 12.99 4.19
C VAL A 171 3.95 11.68 3.98
N LEU A 172 5.26 11.73 3.75
CA LEU A 172 6.11 10.56 3.64
C LEU A 172 6.66 10.18 5.02
N GLU A 173 6.51 8.91 5.40
CA GLU A 173 7.14 8.36 6.62
C GLU A 173 8.66 8.32 6.45
N THR A 174 9.37 8.88 7.44
CA THR A 174 10.84 8.94 7.41
C THR A 174 11.52 7.61 7.68
N THR A 175 10.83 6.70 8.38
CA THR A 175 11.34 5.35 8.68
C THR A 175 11.05 4.40 7.53
N GLY A 176 12.07 3.69 7.05
CA GLY A 176 11.92 2.53 6.19
C GLY A 176 11.85 1.26 7.04
N TYR A 177 10.94 0.34 6.69
CA TYR A 177 10.80 -0.94 7.38
C TYR A 177 11.28 -2.06 6.46
N THR A 178 11.92 -3.07 7.03
CA THR A 178 12.56 -4.11 6.24
C THR A 178 12.01 -5.51 6.56
N LEU A 179 12.12 -6.42 5.62
CA LEU A 179 11.74 -7.81 5.83
C LEU A 179 12.58 -8.48 6.93
N THR A 180 13.80 -7.99 7.18
CA THR A 180 14.66 -8.47 8.27
C THR A 180 14.13 -8.14 9.65
N ASP A 181 13.39 -7.02 9.78
CA ASP A 181 12.71 -6.61 11.02
C ASP A 181 11.21 -6.86 10.91
N LEU A 182 10.87 -8.09 10.51
CA LEU A 182 9.50 -8.51 10.22
C LEU A 182 8.48 -8.21 11.32
N PRO A 183 8.80 -8.36 12.64
CA PRO A 183 7.85 -7.98 13.68
C PRO A 183 7.48 -6.49 13.68
N GLU A 184 8.44 -5.60 13.43
CA GLU A 184 8.19 -4.17 13.31
C GLU A 184 7.36 -3.85 12.05
N LEU A 185 7.75 -4.41 10.92
CA LEU A 185 7.01 -4.27 9.66
C LEU A 185 5.56 -4.76 9.79
N PHE A 186 5.36 -5.94 10.37
CA PHE A 186 4.03 -6.50 10.55
C PHE A 186 3.18 -5.66 11.52
N GLY A 187 3.79 -5.18 12.62
CA GLY A 187 3.16 -4.26 13.55
C GLY A 187 2.66 -2.97 12.89
N VAL A 188 3.46 -2.39 12.00
CA VAL A 188 3.09 -1.19 11.23
C VAL A 188 1.94 -1.46 10.27
N LEU A 189 1.94 -2.59 9.55
CA LEU A 189 0.84 -2.97 8.67
C LEU A 189 -0.48 -3.12 9.45
N LEU A 190 -0.44 -3.74 10.62
CA LEU A 190 -1.62 -3.86 11.49
C LEU A 190 -2.08 -2.50 12.00
N HIS A 191 -1.16 -1.64 12.45
CA HIS A 191 -1.47 -0.30 12.96
C HIS A 191 -2.16 0.57 11.90
N ILE A 192 -1.71 0.53 10.65
CA ILE A 192 -2.37 1.24 9.55
C ILE A 192 -3.81 0.75 9.39
N LEU A 193 -4.04 -0.56 9.36
CA LEU A 193 -5.38 -1.12 9.19
C LEU A 193 -6.29 -0.90 10.40
N GLU A 194 -5.70 -0.74 11.59
CA GLU A 194 -6.45 -0.41 12.80
C GLU A 194 -6.91 1.04 12.82
N THR A 195 -6.10 1.96 12.28
CA THR A 195 -6.29 3.42 12.39
C THR A 195 -6.78 4.09 11.10
N ALA A 196 -7.05 3.34 10.04
CA ALA A 196 -7.35 3.88 8.71
C ALA A 196 -8.77 4.46 8.53
N ASP A 197 -9.65 4.41 9.55
CA ASP A 197 -11.02 5.01 9.53
C ASP A 197 -11.11 6.22 10.44
#